data_b2640e5130d2314fb012f4ddcf0e1088
#
_entry.id   b2640e5130d2314fb012f4ddcf0e1088
#
_cell.length_a   1.000
_cell.length_b   1.000
_cell.length_c   1.000
_cell.angle_alpha   90.00
_cell.angle_beta   90.00
_cell.angle_gamma   90.00
#
_symmetry.space_group_name_H-M   'P 1'
#
loop_
_entity.id
_entity.type
_entity.pdbx_description
1 polymer ?
#
loop_
_entity_poly.entity_id
_entity_poly.type
_entity_poly.pdbx_seq_one_letter_code
_entity_poly.pdbx_strand_id
1 'polypeptide(L)'
;GDMKMETAGSLKDGRDIWGLAKINSTFQLAGGDTVEGYLLIDSPHVSGKALTIMFTPIRVVCANTMSLALNTEGHKFRVLHLQAFDEDIMKAAEMALGISSELMEGFRIQTEFLSSRTAKHTEVQNFVAELFQPNLLIERGKIEVANDVPLADEFSRTADQVYESIYNSPGSDLPSAKDTWWGVFNGVTYVIDHKKRENERILGGALHSSWLGQGAATKRKALELTTKYARAA
;
A
#
# COMPACT_ATOMS: atom_id res chain seq x y z
N GLY A 1 -6.03 14.78 -20.60
CA GLY A 1 -6.54 13.86 -19.58
C GLY A 1 -6.70 14.63 -18.28
N ASP A 2 -7.85 14.51 -17.66
CA ASP A 2 -8.23 15.32 -16.51
C ASP A 2 -7.52 14.83 -15.25
N MET A 3 -6.50 15.57 -14.85
CA MET A 3 -5.81 15.40 -13.56
C MET A 3 -6.20 16.58 -12.67
N LYS A 4 -6.61 16.28 -11.45
CA LYS A 4 -7.00 17.30 -10.45
C LYS A 4 -6.13 17.16 -9.21
N MET A 5 -5.41 18.23 -8.85
CA MET A 5 -4.72 18.28 -7.56
C MET A 5 -5.76 18.26 -6.44
N GLU A 6 -5.68 17.28 -5.54
CA GLU A 6 -6.60 17.16 -4.40
C GLU A 6 -5.99 17.59 -3.09
N THR A 7 -4.75 17.23 -2.86
CA THR A 7 -4.05 17.58 -1.62
C THR A 7 -2.56 17.75 -1.87
N ALA A 8 -1.95 18.60 -1.10
CA ALA A 8 -0.52 18.81 -1.09
C ALA A 8 -0.06 19.19 0.32
N GLY A 9 1.20 18.98 0.62
CA GLY A 9 1.76 19.33 1.89
C GLY A 9 3.29 19.40 1.87
N SER A 10 3.85 19.77 3.00
CA SER A 10 5.29 19.78 3.19
C SER A 10 5.69 18.91 4.38
N LEU A 11 6.85 18.30 4.28
CA LEU A 11 7.45 17.46 5.31
C LEU A 11 8.83 18.02 5.65
N LYS A 12 9.35 17.68 6.84
CA LYS A 12 10.71 18.05 7.27
C LYS A 12 10.97 19.56 7.21
N ASP A 13 10.04 20.36 7.76
CA ASP A 13 10.13 21.83 7.77
C ASP A 13 10.23 22.46 6.36
N GLY A 14 9.45 21.94 5.41
CA GLY A 14 9.39 22.46 4.05
C GLY A 14 10.48 21.93 3.11
N ARG A 15 11.32 21.02 3.58
CA ARG A 15 12.39 20.43 2.74
C ARG A 15 11.91 19.36 1.77
N ASP A 16 10.77 18.77 2.01
CA ASP A 16 10.12 17.85 1.08
C ASP A 16 8.69 18.34 0.83
N ILE A 17 8.36 18.61 -0.42
CA ILE A 17 6.99 18.97 -0.84
C ILE A 17 6.39 17.78 -1.54
N TRP A 18 5.15 17.47 -1.22
CA TRP A 18 4.42 16.38 -1.86
C TRP A 18 3.03 16.84 -2.32
N GLY A 19 2.50 16.15 -3.29
CA GLY A 19 1.13 16.34 -3.78
C GLY A 19 0.50 15.05 -4.25
N LEU A 20 -0.80 14.94 -4.08
CA LEU A 20 -1.63 13.90 -4.67
C LEU A 20 -2.56 14.54 -5.70
N ALA A 21 -2.45 14.08 -6.93
CA ALA A 21 -3.31 14.47 -8.02
C ALA A 21 -4.21 13.29 -8.40
N LYS A 22 -5.52 13.46 -8.29
CA LYS A 22 -6.49 12.48 -8.74
C LYS A 22 -6.50 12.42 -10.26
N ILE A 23 -6.51 11.21 -10.79
CA ILE A 23 -6.67 10.95 -12.22
C ILE A 23 -8.04 10.33 -12.48
N ASN A 24 -8.53 10.46 -13.71
CA ASN A 24 -9.83 9.88 -14.09
C ASN A 24 -9.70 8.36 -14.32
N SER A 25 -9.41 7.63 -13.24
CA SER A 25 -9.30 6.18 -13.25
C SER A 25 -9.83 5.64 -11.92
N THR A 26 -10.88 4.83 -11.98
CA THR A 26 -11.55 4.24 -10.82
C THR A 26 -12.15 2.89 -11.15
N PHE A 27 -12.23 2.01 -10.15
CA PHE A 27 -13.03 0.80 -10.24
C PHE A 27 -13.69 0.49 -8.89
N GLN A 28 -14.70 -0.38 -8.92
CA GLN A 28 -15.41 -0.86 -7.73
C GLN A 28 -15.37 -2.37 -7.65
N LEU A 29 -15.18 -2.86 -6.43
CA LEU A 29 -15.38 -4.26 -6.06
C LEU A 29 -16.76 -4.45 -5.40
N ALA A 30 -17.08 -5.70 -5.04
CA ALA A 30 -18.33 -6.04 -4.39
C ALA A 30 -18.58 -5.19 -3.12
N GLY A 31 -19.85 -4.77 -2.94
CA GLY A 31 -20.25 -3.92 -1.81
C GLY A 31 -19.92 -2.43 -1.97
N GLY A 32 -19.61 -1.98 -3.20
CA GLY A 32 -19.28 -0.57 -3.44
C GLY A 32 -17.87 -0.17 -2.98
N ASP A 33 -16.99 -1.13 -2.76
CA ASP A 33 -15.60 -0.91 -2.37
C ASP A 33 -14.83 -0.27 -3.52
N THR A 34 -14.62 1.04 -3.42
CA THR A 34 -14.09 1.88 -4.49
C THR A 34 -12.59 2.08 -4.34
N VAL A 35 -11.88 1.93 -5.45
CA VAL A 35 -10.46 2.26 -5.60
C VAL A 35 -10.30 3.34 -6.67
N GLU A 36 -9.60 4.41 -6.33
CA GLU A 36 -9.34 5.55 -7.19
C GLU A 36 -7.85 5.68 -7.51
N GLY A 37 -7.52 6.11 -8.73
CA GLY A 37 -6.16 6.31 -9.17
C GLY A 37 -5.66 7.71 -8.84
N TYR A 38 -4.41 7.80 -8.37
CA TYR A 38 -3.71 9.05 -8.08
C TYR A 38 -2.30 9.03 -8.65
N LEU A 39 -1.77 10.21 -8.90
CA LEU A 39 -0.33 10.43 -9.01
C LEU A 39 0.18 11.04 -7.71
N LEU A 40 1.14 10.39 -7.10
CA LEU A 40 1.94 10.96 -6.02
C LEU A 40 3.13 11.68 -6.64
N ILE A 41 3.28 12.95 -6.28
CA ILE A 41 4.41 13.80 -6.64
C ILE A 41 5.19 14.06 -5.35
N ASP A 42 6.45 13.68 -5.30
CA ASP A 42 7.36 13.93 -4.18
C ASP A 42 8.55 14.75 -4.67
N SER A 43 8.67 15.97 -4.14
CA SER A 43 9.69 16.96 -4.53
C SER A 43 10.56 17.32 -3.33
N PRO A 44 11.63 16.54 -3.08
CA PRO A 44 12.58 16.88 -2.02
C PRO A 44 13.44 18.09 -2.41
N HIS A 45 13.42 19.14 -1.59
CA HIS A 45 14.25 20.33 -1.73
C HIS A 45 15.65 20.13 -1.10
N VAL A 46 16.27 19.01 -1.44
CA VAL A 46 17.62 18.65 -0.95
C VAL A 46 18.52 18.39 -2.16
N SER A 47 19.69 19.01 -2.17
CA SER A 47 20.67 18.82 -3.25
C SER A 47 20.96 17.34 -3.51
N GLY A 48 20.95 16.95 -4.77
CA GLY A 48 21.21 15.58 -5.22
C GLY A 48 20.02 14.64 -5.14
N LYS A 49 18.83 15.08 -4.68
CA LYS A 49 17.61 14.30 -4.75
C LYS A 49 16.77 14.69 -5.96
N ALA A 50 16.08 13.70 -6.53
CA ALA A 50 15.23 13.88 -7.69
C ALA A 50 13.76 14.04 -7.26
N LEU A 51 12.99 14.84 -7.98
CA LEU A 51 11.54 14.80 -7.97
C LEU A 51 11.09 13.41 -8.44
N THR A 52 10.13 12.85 -7.76
CA THR A 52 9.56 11.53 -8.07
C THR A 52 8.08 11.67 -8.37
N ILE A 53 7.63 11.14 -9.50
CA ILE A 53 6.20 11.00 -9.83
C ILE A 53 5.90 9.51 -9.91
N MET A 54 4.85 9.07 -9.23
CA MET A 54 4.44 7.67 -9.26
C MET A 54 2.93 7.51 -9.18
N PHE A 55 2.42 6.51 -9.89
CA PHE A 55 1.02 6.11 -9.78
C PHE A 55 0.77 5.42 -8.42
N THR A 56 -0.33 5.76 -7.76
CA THR A 56 -0.77 5.12 -6.52
C THR A 56 -2.28 4.97 -6.49
N PRO A 57 -2.83 3.75 -6.46
CA PRO A 57 -4.24 3.55 -6.17
C PRO A 57 -4.53 3.83 -4.70
N ILE A 58 -5.70 4.38 -4.42
CA ILE A 58 -6.19 4.63 -3.06
C ILE A 58 -7.55 3.97 -2.89
N ARG A 59 -7.69 3.13 -1.86
CA ARG A 59 -8.97 2.57 -1.45
C ARG A 59 -9.73 3.61 -0.65
N VAL A 60 -10.89 4.05 -1.16
CA VAL A 60 -11.58 5.23 -0.65
C VAL A 60 -12.08 5.06 0.79
N VAL A 61 -12.67 3.90 1.12
CA VAL A 61 -13.31 3.66 2.43
C VAL A 61 -12.35 3.80 3.62
N CYS A 62 -11.07 3.51 3.43
CA CYS A 62 -10.07 3.57 4.50
C CYS A 62 -8.90 4.50 4.17
N ALA A 63 -8.95 5.22 3.07
CA ALA A 63 -7.87 6.08 2.57
C ALA A 63 -6.48 5.39 2.53
N ASN A 64 -6.46 4.05 2.38
CA ASN A 64 -5.23 3.30 2.25
C ASN A 64 -4.55 3.61 0.92
N THR A 65 -3.34 4.10 0.98
CA THR A 65 -2.50 4.25 -0.20
C THR A 65 -1.94 2.88 -0.58
N MET A 66 -2.47 2.34 -1.66
CA MET A 66 -1.97 1.12 -2.26
C MET A 66 -0.72 1.48 -3.07
N SER A 67 0.37 1.94 -2.41
CA SER A 67 1.62 2.12 -3.13
C SER A 67 2.00 0.75 -3.67
N LEU A 68 1.51 0.54 -4.87
CA LEU A 68 1.90 -0.59 -5.65
C LEU A 68 3.39 -0.50 -5.72
N ALA A 69 3.89 -1.43 -5.14
CA ALA A 69 5.15 -1.92 -5.46
C ALA A 69 5.18 -2.31 -6.90
N LEU A 70 5.14 -1.33 -7.69
CA LEU A 70 5.57 -1.42 -9.04
C LEU A 70 7.05 -1.79 -8.96
N ASN A 71 7.29 -3.09 -8.85
CA ASN A 71 8.62 -3.70 -8.83
C ASN A 71 9.32 -3.53 -10.19
N THR A 72 8.69 -2.80 -11.09
CA THR A 72 9.23 -2.48 -12.39
C THR A 72 9.84 -1.08 -12.32
N GLU A 73 11.13 -1.00 -12.55
CA GLU A 73 11.90 0.26 -12.60
C GLU A 73 11.30 1.31 -13.56
N GLY A 74 10.35 0.93 -14.42
CA GLY A 74 9.68 1.80 -15.38
C GLY A 74 8.50 2.63 -14.87
N HIS A 75 8.06 2.47 -13.61
CA HIS A 75 6.83 3.12 -13.12
C HIS A 75 7.06 4.28 -12.14
N LYS A 76 8.31 4.57 -11.83
CA LYS A 76 8.73 5.76 -11.08
C LYS A 76 9.51 6.66 -12.00
N PHE A 77 8.95 7.83 -12.29
CA PHE A 77 9.61 8.85 -13.05
C PHE A 77 10.40 9.74 -12.09
N ARG A 78 11.71 9.85 -12.34
CA ARG A 78 12.61 10.68 -11.54
C ARG A 78 13.17 11.78 -12.41
N VAL A 79 12.97 13.03 -11.98
CA VAL A 79 13.50 14.22 -12.61
C VAL A 79 14.52 14.85 -11.68
N LEU A 80 15.77 14.97 -12.14
CA LEU A 80 16.81 15.66 -11.38
C LEU A 80 16.51 17.16 -11.34
N HIS A 81 16.73 17.81 -10.19
CA HIS A 81 16.64 19.27 -10.03
C HIS A 81 17.78 19.96 -10.80
N LEU A 82 17.68 20.01 -12.13
CA LEU A 82 18.55 20.76 -13.01
C LEU A 82 17.75 21.89 -13.66
N GLN A 83 18.41 22.90 -14.20
CA GLN A 83 17.88 24.21 -14.60
C GLN A 83 16.70 24.27 -15.61
N ALA A 84 16.19 23.13 -16.11
CA ALA A 84 15.03 23.05 -17.01
C ALA A 84 13.84 22.34 -16.37
N PHE A 85 13.46 22.77 -15.18
CA PHE A 85 12.55 22.08 -14.26
C PHE A 85 11.15 21.83 -14.84
N ASP A 86 10.57 22.77 -15.57
CA ASP A 86 9.15 22.70 -15.95
C ASP A 86 8.86 21.68 -17.07
N GLU A 87 9.70 21.60 -18.10
CA GLU A 87 9.47 20.71 -19.25
C GLU A 87 9.69 19.23 -18.88
N ASP A 88 10.69 18.95 -18.06
CA ASP A 88 10.99 17.57 -17.64
C ASP A 88 9.94 17.02 -16.67
N ILE A 89 9.37 17.88 -15.82
CA ILE A 89 8.25 17.52 -14.94
C ILE A 89 7.00 17.24 -15.76
N MET A 90 6.67 18.08 -16.73
CA MET A 90 5.52 17.88 -17.60
C MET A 90 5.63 16.56 -18.37
N LYS A 91 6.79 16.28 -18.97
CA LYS A 91 7.04 14.99 -19.63
C LYS A 91 6.90 13.80 -18.68
N ALA A 92 7.45 13.89 -17.47
CA ALA A 92 7.34 12.83 -16.47
C ALA A 92 5.88 12.60 -16.04
N ALA A 93 5.10 13.67 -15.88
CA ALA A 93 3.67 13.58 -15.57
C ALA A 93 2.87 12.97 -16.73
N GLU A 94 3.14 13.36 -17.98
CA GLU A 94 2.52 12.79 -19.17
C GLU A 94 2.83 11.29 -19.32
N MET A 95 4.08 10.89 -19.11
CA MET A 95 4.47 9.48 -19.11
C MET A 95 3.77 8.70 -18.00
N ALA A 96 3.71 9.23 -16.77
CA ALA A 96 3.02 8.60 -15.66
C ALA A 96 1.52 8.46 -15.92
N LEU A 97 0.87 9.46 -16.53
CA LEU A 97 -0.52 9.39 -16.96
C LEU A 97 -0.72 8.37 -18.08
N GLY A 98 0.19 8.29 -19.03
CA GLY A 98 0.12 7.36 -20.16
C GLY A 98 0.07 5.88 -19.71
N ILE A 99 0.80 5.53 -18.67
CA ILE A 99 0.82 4.15 -18.15
C ILE A 99 -0.22 3.89 -17.04
N SER A 100 -0.86 4.93 -16.50
CA SER A 100 -1.75 4.81 -15.34
C SER A 100 -2.95 3.90 -15.58
N SER A 101 -3.49 3.91 -16.79
CA SER A 101 -4.65 3.07 -17.16
C SER A 101 -4.29 1.57 -17.18
N GLU A 102 -3.13 1.22 -17.70
CA GLU A 102 -2.63 -0.15 -17.71
C GLU A 102 -2.34 -0.64 -16.29
N LEU A 103 -1.71 0.22 -15.48
CA LEU A 103 -1.43 -0.08 -14.08
C LEU A 103 -2.70 -0.26 -13.26
N MET A 104 -3.71 0.59 -13.48
CA MET A 104 -5.00 0.49 -12.79
C MET A 104 -5.73 -0.80 -13.18
N GLU A 105 -5.71 -1.16 -14.46
CA GLU A 105 -6.31 -2.40 -14.93
C GLU A 105 -5.61 -3.64 -14.35
N GLY A 106 -4.28 -3.66 -14.35
CA GLY A 106 -3.51 -4.73 -13.70
C GLY A 106 -3.83 -4.86 -12.21
N PHE A 107 -3.98 -3.73 -11.52
CA PHE A 107 -4.36 -3.71 -10.12
C PHE A 107 -5.81 -4.18 -9.90
N ARG A 108 -6.75 -3.77 -10.74
CA ARG A 108 -8.13 -4.24 -10.70
C ARG A 108 -8.20 -5.76 -10.79
N ILE A 109 -7.54 -6.35 -11.77
CA ILE A 109 -7.49 -7.81 -11.94
C ILE A 109 -6.90 -8.49 -10.69
N GLN A 110 -5.83 -7.96 -10.12
CA GLN A 110 -5.21 -8.51 -8.92
C GLN A 110 -6.13 -8.40 -7.71
N THR A 111 -6.81 -7.27 -7.51
CA THR A 111 -7.73 -7.09 -6.38
C THR A 111 -8.99 -7.93 -6.51
N GLU A 112 -9.54 -8.09 -7.71
CA GLU A 112 -10.64 -9.01 -7.98
C GLU A 112 -10.25 -10.47 -7.66
N PHE A 113 -9.05 -10.87 -8.05
CA PHE A 113 -8.53 -12.19 -7.68
C PHE A 113 -8.43 -12.35 -6.17
N LEU A 114 -7.82 -11.39 -5.44
CA LEU A 114 -7.67 -11.46 -3.98
C LEU A 114 -9.02 -11.45 -3.26
N SER A 115 -10.00 -10.66 -3.73
CA SER A 115 -11.34 -10.60 -3.13
C SER A 115 -12.19 -11.83 -3.44
N SER A 116 -11.84 -12.62 -4.44
CA SER A 116 -12.49 -13.90 -4.76
C SER A 116 -11.96 -15.10 -3.96
N ARG A 117 -10.87 -14.91 -3.19
CA ARG A 117 -10.19 -15.98 -2.47
C ARG A 117 -10.40 -15.86 -0.97
N THR A 118 -10.98 -16.91 -0.37
CA THR A 118 -11.21 -16.98 1.08
C THR A 118 -9.89 -17.10 1.83
N ALA A 119 -9.75 -16.30 2.88
CA ALA A 119 -8.62 -16.35 3.80
C ALA A 119 -9.08 -16.98 5.13
N LYS A 120 -8.68 -18.21 5.41
CA LYS A 120 -9.01 -18.88 6.66
C LYS A 120 -8.21 -18.32 7.83
N HIS A 121 -8.77 -18.32 9.04
CA HIS A 121 -8.11 -17.79 10.23
C HIS A 121 -6.70 -18.35 10.47
N THR A 122 -6.51 -19.66 10.28
CA THR A 122 -5.19 -20.31 10.42
C THR A 122 -4.19 -19.79 9.39
N GLU A 123 -4.63 -19.62 8.13
CA GLU A 123 -3.81 -19.09 7.06
C GLU A 123 -3.45 -17.62 7.30
N VAL A 124 -4.39 -16.82 7.84
CA VAL A 124 -4.15 -15.42 8.20
C VAL A 124 -3.11 -15.31 9.33
N GLN A 125 -3.18 -16.15 10.35
CA GLN A 125 -2.17 -16.17 11.42
C GLN A 125 -0.78 -16.54 10.88
N ASN A 126 -0.70 -17.57 10.03
CA ASN A 126 0.54 -17.94 9.36
C ASN A 126 1.10 -16.79 8.48
N PHE A 127 0.24 -16.12 7.75
CA PHE A 127 0.61 -14.95 6.94
C PHE A 127 1.18 -13.82 7.79
N VAL A 128 0.49 -13.45 8.87
CA VAL A 128 0.94 -12.37 9.77
C VAL A 128 2.29 -12.70 10.40
N ALA A 129 2.46 -13.95 10.87
CA ALA A 129 3.74 -14.42 11.38
C ALA A 129 4.84 -14.41 10.29
N GLU A 130 4.57 -14.91 9.08
CA GLU A 130 5.54 -14.93 7.97
C GLU A 130 5.99 -13.51 7.58
N LEU A 131 5.08 -12.52 7.65
CA LEU A 131 5.38 -11.14 7.29
C LEU A 131 6.13 -10.36 8.38
N PHE A 132 5.74 -10.52 9.65
CA PHE A 132 6.21 -9.67 10.75
C PHE A 132 7.05 -10.39 11.81
N GLN A 133 6.90 -11.70 11.94
CA GLN A 133 7.59 -12.54 12.96
C GLN A 133 8.04 -13.90 12.37
N PRO A 134 8.89 -13.91 11.34
CA PRO A 134 9.28 -15.16 10.69
C PRO A 134 9.97 -16.14 11.65
N ASN A 135 10.65 -15.65 12.70
CA ASN A 135 11.27 -16.51 13.72
C ASN A 135 10.24 -17.32 14.51
N LEU A 136 9.04 -16.77 14.75
CA LEU A 136 7.95 -17.50 15.41
C LEU A 136 7.56 -18.76 14.62
N LEU A 137 7.52 -18.65 13.28
CA LEU A 137 7.24 -19.82 12.43
C LEU A 137 8.39 -20.83 12.41
N ILE A 138 9.63 -20.39 12.59
CA ILE A 138 10.78 -21.29 12.70
C ILE A 138 10.72 -22.08 14.00
N GLU A 139 10.31 -21.45 15.10
CA GLU A 139 10.26 -22.04 16.44
C GLU A 139 9.01 -22.92 16.65
N ARG A 140 7.86 -22.46 16.17
CA ARG A 140 6.55 -23.06 16.42
C ARG A 140 6.00 -23.90 15.26
N GLY A 141 6.48 -23.64 14.04
CA GLY A 141 5.85 -24.17 12.83
C GLY A 141 4.59 -23.39 12.41
N LYS A 142 4.06 -23.75 11.24
CA LYS A 142 2.78 -23.22 10.74
C LYS A 142 1.61 -23.91 11.41
N ILE A 143 0.52 -23.19 11.60
CA ILE A 143 -0.77 -23.78 11.97
C ILE A 143 -1.35 -24.48 10.73
N GLU A 144 -1.66 -25.75 10.84
CA GLU A 144 -2.21 -26.55 9.74
C GLU A 144 -3.72 -26.80 9.93
N VAL A 145 -4.15 -26.94 11.18
CA VAL A 145 -5.55 -27.22 11.50
C VAL A 145 -6.11 -26.23 12.52
N ALA A 146 -7.42 -26.07 12.57
CA ALA A 146 -8.08 -25.11 13.44
C ALA A 146 -7.88 -25.37 14.96
N ASN A 147 -7.51 -26.60 15.31
CA ASN A 147 -7.28 -27.00 16.70
C ASN A 147 -5.83 -26.81 17.17
N ASP A 148 -4.94 -26.36 16.29
CA ASP A 148 -3.57 -26.05 16.67
C ASP A 148 -3.54 -24.82 17.59
N VAL A 149 -2.49 -24.73 18.41
CA VAL A 149 -2.31 -23.59 19.31
C VAL A 149 -2.17 -22.30 18.49
N PRO A 150 -3.00 -21.27 18.75
CA PRO A 150 -2.97 -20.04 17.98
C PRO A 150 -1.62 -19.34 18.03
N LEU A 151 -1.08 -18.93 16.87
CA LEU A 151 0.10 -18.06 16.82
C LEU A 151 -0.19 -16.65 17.32
N ALA A 152 -1.46 -16.23 17.24
CA ALA A 152 -1.90 -14.90 17.64
C ALA A 152 -1.58 -14.59 19.11
N ASP A 153 -1.54 -15.59 19.99
CA ASP A 153 -1.21 -15.41 21.41
C ASP A 153 0.25 -14.96 21.64
N GLU A 154 1.11 -15.15 20.66
CA GLU A 154 2.53 -14.80 20.70
C GLU A 154 2.90 -13.66 19.73
N PHE A 155 1.91 -12.98 19.18
CA PHE A 155 2.18 -11.89 18.26
C PHE A 155 2.85 -10.69 18.94
N SER A 156 3.86 -10.13 18.28
CA SER A 156 4.40 -8.82 18.63
C SER A 156 3.31 -7.75 18.46
N ARG A 157 3.50 -6.61 19.12
CA ARG A 157 2.56 -5.49 19.03
C ARG A 157 2.17 -5.12 17.58
N THR A 158 3.13 -5.16 16.65
CA THR A 158 2.85 -4.82 15.25
C THR A 158 2.05 -5.94 14.56
N ALA A 159 2.42 -7.19 14.78
CA ALA A 159 1.70 -8.34 14.24
C ALA A 159 0.26 -8.39 14.75
N ASP A 160 0.08 -8.18 16.06
CA ASP A 160 -1.24 -8.12 16.72
C ASP A 160 -2.10 -6.97 16.15
N GLN A 161 -1.55 -5.75 16.01
CA GLN A 161 -2.25 -4.64 15.40
C GLN A 161 -2.69 -4.92 13.96
N VAL A 162 -1.88 -5.63 13.19
CA VAL A 162 -2.23 -6.03 11.82
C VAL A 162 -3.34 -7.08 11.85
N TYR A 163 -3.19 -8.10 12.68
CA TYR A 163 -4.19 -9.15 12.82
C TYR A 163 -5.56 -8.59 13.22
N GLU A 164 -5.59 -7.70 14.22
CA GLU A 164 -6.80 -6.98 14.61
C GLU A 164 -7.37 -6.13 13.46
N SER A 165 -6.52 -5.41 12.73
CA SER A 165 -6.96 -4.50 11.66
C SER A 165 -7.54 -5.23 10.45
N ILE A 166 -7.14 -6.48 10.19
CA ILE A 166 -7.71 -7.32 9.14
C ILE A 166 -9.23 -7.47 9.32
N TYR A 167 -9.68 -7.55 10.59
CA TYR A 167 -11.09 -7.77 10.91
C TYR A 167 -11.85 -6.50 11.32
N ASN A 168 -11.15 -5.45 11.78
CA ASN A 168 -11.77 -4.30 12.44
C ASN A 168 -11.44 -2.94 11.80
N SER A 169 -10.66 -2.89 10.71
CA SER A 169 -10.39 -1.63 10.02
C SER A 169 -11.60 -1.17 9.19
N PRO A 170 -11.71 0.13 8.86
CA PRO A 170 -12.77 0.61 8.00
C PRO A 170 -12.89 -0.19 6.69
N GLY A 171 -14.08 -0.68 6.37
CA GLY A 171 -14.37 -1.47 5.19
C GLY A 171 -13.90 -2.94 5.24
N SER A 172 -13.49 -3.45 6.42
CA SER A 172 -13.19 -4.88 6.61
C SER A 172 -14.44 -5.77 6.50
N ASP A 173 -15.61 -5.20 6.75
CA ASP A 173 -16.93 -5.85 6.68
C ASP A 173 -17.56 -5.85 5.26
N LEU A 174 -16.96 -5.12 4.32
CA LEU A 174 -17.45 -5.11 2.94
C LEU A 174 -17.34 -6.50 2.28
N PRO A 175 -18.30 -6.88 1.42
CA PRO A 175 -18.27 -8.18 0.74
C PRO A 175 -16.98 -8.49 -0.02
N SER A 176 -16.28 -7.47 -0.52
CA SER A 176 -14.99 -7.60 -1.19
C SER A 176 -13.84 -7.97 -0.25
N ALA A 177 -13.94 -7.57 1.03
CA ALA A 177 -12.84 -7.65 2.00
C ALA A 177 -13.07 -8.72 3.08
N LYS A 178 -14.34 -8.93 3.50
CA LYS A 178 -14.66 -9.84 4.59
C LYS A 178 -14.20 -11.27 4.27
N ASP A 179 -13.35 -11.80 5.14
CA ASP A 179 -12.79 -13.16 5.04
C ASP A 179 -12.09 -13.45 3.69
N THR A 180 -11.50 -12.42 3.07
CA THR A 180 -10.79 -12.53 1.79
C THR A 180 -9.33 -12.09 1.90
N TRP A 181 -8.51 -12.53 0.95
CA TRP A 181 -7.10 -12.09 0.88
C TRP A 181 -6.97 -10.60 0.54
N TRP A 182 -7.99 -9.99 -0.11
CA TRP A 182 -8.07 -8.54 -0.25
C TRP A 182 -8.22 -7.85 1.11
N GLY A 183 -9.09 -8.35 1.98
CA GLY A 183 -9.23 -7.85 3.35
C GLY A 183 -7.94 -7.97 4.16
N VAL A 184 -7.25 -9.10 4.05
CA VAL A 184 -5.95 -9.32 4.70
C VAL A 184 -4.92 -8.28 4.25
N PHE A 185 -4.78 -8.04 2.94
CA PHE A 185 -3.90 -7.00 2.42
C PHE A 185 -4.27 -5.60 2.94
N ASN A 186 -5.57 -5.28 2.98
CA ASN A 186 -6.05 -4.00 3.50
C ASN A 186 -5.74 -3.78 4.98
N GLY A 187 -5.82 -4.82 5.81
CA GLY A 187 -5.44 -4.72 7.22
C GLY A 187 -3.96 -4.34 7.41
N VAL A 188 -3.07 -4.91 6.59
CA VAL A 188 -1.64 -4.54 6.59
C VAL A 188 -1.45 -3.09 6.18
N THR A 189 -2.06 -2.68 5.05
CA THR A 189 -1.91 -1.31 4.54
C THR A 189 -2.47 -0.29 5.52
N TYR A 190 -3.58 -0.59 6.17
CA TYR A 190 -4.19 0.28 7.18
C TYR A 190 -3.26 0.55 8.37
N VAL A 191 -2.60 -0.47 8.89
CA VAL A 191 -1.64 -0.28 10.00
C VAL A 191 -0.45 0.57 9.57
N ILE A 192 0.07 0.34 8.36
CA ILE A 192 1.21 1.09 7.85
C ILE A 192 0.85 2.56 7.63
N ASP A 193 -0.34 2.85 7.10
CA ASP A 193 -0.76 4.21 6.75
C ASP A 193 -1.28 5.01 7.97
N HIS A 194 -1.95 4.35 8.92
CA HIS A 194 -2.72 5.05 9.95
C HIS A 194 -2.31 4.76 11.40
N LYS A 195 -1.71 3.58 11.69
CA LYS A 195 -1.36 3.21 13.06
C LYS A 195 0.13 3.37 13.40
N LYS A 196 1.01 3.56 12.42
CA LYS A 196 2.41 3.89 12.70
C LYS A 196 2.50 5.29 13.29
N ARG A 197 3.02 5.39 14.51
CA ARG A 197 3.30 6.67 15.15
C ARG A 197 4.34 7.44 14.33
N GLU A 198 4.07 8.72 14.10
CA GLU A 198 5.10 9.64 13.65
C GLU A 198 6.25 9.64 14.67
N ASN A 199 7.46 9.50 14.16
CA ASN A 199 8.62 9.74 14.98
C ASN A 199 8.71 11.28 15.13
N GLU A 200 8.50 11.79 16.35
CA GLU A 200 8.53 13.23 16.67
C GLU A 200 9.82 13.94 16.19
N ARG A 201 10.90 13.18 15.98
CA ARG A 201 12.17 13.69 15.44
C ARG A 201 12.17 13.90 13.92
N ILE A 202 11.21 13.33 13.19
CA ILE A 202 11.11 13.42 11.72
C ILE A 202 9.67 13.72 11.38
N LEU A 203 9.31 15.01 11.36
CA LEU A 203 7.97 15.45 10.94
C LEU A 203 7.63 14.86 9.56
N GLY A 204 6.50 14.17 9.45
CA GLY A 204 6.11 13.48 8.21
C GLY A 204 6.88 12.22 7.87
N GLY A 205 7.71 11.70 8.77
CA GLY A 205 8.48 10.48 8.55
C GLY A 205 7.60 9.24 8.32
N ALA A 206 6.45 9.18 8.97
CA ALA A 206 5.48 8.09 8.78
C ALA A 206 4.91 8.09 7.35
N LEU A 207 4.51 9.26 6.85
CA LEU A 207 3.94 9.43 5.51
C LEU A 207 4.96 9.08 4.42
N HIS A 208 6.18 9.63 4.52
CA HIS A 208 7.27 9.31 3.60
C HIS A 208 7.62 7.80 3.65
N SER A 209 7.66 7.19 4.84
CA SER A 209 7.91 5.76 5.00
C SER A 209 6.82 4.92 4.34
N SER A 210 5.54 5.32 4.49
CA SER A 210 4.39 4.63 3.90
C SER A 210 4.42 4.65 2.37
N TRP A 211 4.89 5.76 1.77
CA TRP A 211 4.84 5.95 0.32
C TRP A 211 6.13 5.55 -0.39
N LEU A 212 7.28 5.80 0.19
CA LEU A 212 8.57 5.70 -0.49
C LEU A 212 9.62 4.88 0.27
N GLY A 213 9.39 4.63 1.56
CA GLY A 213 10.37 4.00 2.44
C GLY A 213 9.99 2.57 2.85
N GLN A 214 10.30 2.25 4.09
CA GLN A 214 10.12 0.91 4.68
C GLN A 214 8.64 0.47 4.68
N GLY A 215 7.69 1.40 4.90
CA GLY A 215 6.26 1.10 4.84
C GLY A 215 5.85 0.64 3.44
N ALA A 216 6.31 1.33 2.39
CA ALA A 216 6.07 0.92 1.00
C ALA A 216 6.67 -0.46 0.71
N ALA A 217 7.89 -0.74 1.19
CA ALA A 217 8.51 -2.05 1.04
C ALA A 217 7.72 -3.16 1.74
N THR A 218 7.18 -2.89 2.93
CA THR A 218 6.32 -3.84 3.66
C THR A 218 5.02 -4.10 2.92
N LYS A 219 4.36 -3.06 2.37
CA LYS A 219 3.15 -3.23 1.54
C LYS A 219 3.42 -4.10 0.31
N ARG A 220 4.58 -3.94 -0.34
CA ARG A 220 5.01 -4.81 -1.45
C ARG A 220 5.05 -6.26 -1.04
N LYS A 221 5.84 -6.53 -0.02
CA LYS A 221 5.99 -7.89 0.50
C LYS A 221 4.63 -8.47 0.91
N ALA A 222 3.76 -7.66 1.51
CA ALA A 222 2.41 -8.07 1.87
C ALA A 222 1.58 -8.47 0.63
N LEU A 223 1.62 -7.67 -0.45
CA LEU A 223 0.88 -7.97 -1.67
C LEU A 223 1.38 -9.25 -2.36
N GLU A 224 2.70 -9.43 -2.42
CA GLU A 224 3.32 -10.66 -2.94
C GLU A 224 2.90 -11.88 -2.12
N LEU A 225 2.95 -11.75 -0.80
CA LEU A 225 2.62 -12.83 0.12
C LEU A 225 1.12 -13.16 0.13
N THR A 226 0.21 -12.17 0.13
CA THR A 226 -1.23 -12.42 -0.02
C THR A 226 -1.55 -13.12 -1.33
N THR A 227 -0.89 -12.73 -2.42
CA THR A 227 -1.05 -13.39 -3.72
C THR A 227 -0.59 -14.85 -3.68
N LYS A 228 0.52 -15.13 -3.00
CA LYS A 228 1.02 -16.51 -2.80
C LYS A 228 0.01 -17.37 -2.04
N TYR A 229 -0.51 -16.86 -0.92
CA TYR A 229 -1.51 -17.59 -0.12
C TYR A 229 -2.83 -17.75 -0.89
N ALA A 230 -3.30 -16.71 -1.56
CA ALA A 230 -4.54 -16.75 -2.35
C ALA A 230 -4.48 -17.76 -3.52
N ARG A 231 -3.30 -18.06 -4.05
CA ARG A 231 -3.11 -19.10 -5.09
C ARG A 231 -3.12 -20.51 -4.51
N ALA A 232 -2.80 -20.65 -3.24
CA ALA A 232 -2.78 -21.94 -2.55
C ALA A 232 -4.13 -22.31 -1.88
N ALA A 233 -5.04 -21.33 -1.79
CA ALA A 233 -6.36 -21.44 -1.16
C ALA A 233 -7.42 -22.13 -2.04
#